data_23fb572138546bf90da1bde07b618f70
#
_entry.id   23fb572138546bf90da1bde07b618f70
#
_cell.length_a   1.000
_cell.length_b   1.000
_cell.length_c   1.000
_cell.angle_alpha   90.00
_cell.angle_beta   90.00
_cell.angle_gamma   90.00
#
_symmetry.space_group_name_H-M   'P 1'
#
loop_
_entity.id
_entity.type
_entity.pdbx_description
1 polymer ?
#
loop_
_entity_poly.entity_id
_entity_poly.type
_entity_poly.pdbx_seq_one_letter_code
_entity_poly.pdbx_strand_id
1 'polypeptide(L)'
;MKHLLTVHCLCLTLLILVCAIVPAYSADVTVGLLAGSNNLGEVEEAAYEWADDNFQTKTLLVDKSGNFKSNGGTAMQPENFAVLWMFYTETNTLPDPFLADATKKAILDYVEAGGGVFLSALVLRYVFELGVDDGADPRVFQPLGKEPPEIGVIPTADGKNHPVFEGFDTSEPVFLTSMAQDGFTADFFNFGADPEGTILGTKTRGGGAGGGERPFVEYEVGDGAIITLGHHNGVYTDAKSEEGENLRNLMANVLNYLGENSAFFAVEPSGKLATTWGDLKALSR
;
A
#
# COMPACT_ATOMS: atom_id res chain seq x y z
N MET A 1 35.14 -17.60 38.89
CA MET A 1 35.13 -16.27 38.25
C MET A 1 35.14 -16.35 36.70
N LYS A 2 35.90 -17.24 36.05
CA LYS A 2 35.92 -17.31 34.56
C LYS A 2 34.59 -17.71 33.91
N HIS A 3 33.80 -18.59 34.56
CA HIS A 3 32.49 -19.00 34.02
C HIS A 3 31.40 -17.92 34.09
N LEU A 4 31.47 -17.01 35.04
CA LEU A 4 30.50 -15.90 35.17
C LEU A 4 30.66 -14.88 34.05
N LEU A 5 31.89 -14.57 33.62
CA LEU A 5 32.17 -13.68 32.54
C LEU A 5 31.65 -14.17 31.17
N THR A 6 31.75 -15.46 30.93
CA THR A 6 31.34 -16.11 29.67
C THR A 6 29.80 -16.06 29.49
N VAL A 7 29.06 -16.28 30.60
CA VAL A 7 27.58 -16.22 30.55
C VAL A 7 27.09 -14.78 30.30
N HIS A 8 27.70 -13.78 30.89
CA HIS A 8 27.33 -12.38 30.67
C HIS A 8 27.62 -11.91 29.23
N CYS A 9 28.71 -12.40 28.63
CA CYS A 9 29.04 -12.08 27.25
C CYS A 9 28.06 -12.73 26.26
N LEU A 10 27.61 -13.97 26.53
CA LEU A 10 26.64 -14.66 25.69
C LEU A 10 25.24 -14.03 25.76
N CYS A 11 24.83 -13.61 26.97
CA CYS A 11 23.55 -12.92 27.14
C CYS A 11 23.53 -11.53 26.45
N LEU A 12 24.67 -10.81 26.48
CA LEU A 12 24.78 -9.50 25.83
C LEU A 12 24.75 -9.62 24.30
N THR A 13 25.38 -10.63 23.72
CA THR A 13 25.36 -10.90 22.27
C THR A 13 23.97 -11.37 21.83
N LEU A 14 23.24 -12.14 22.61
CA LEU A 14 21.88 -12.54 22.30
C LEU A 14 20.89 -11.36 22.37
N LEU A 15 21.08 -10.45 23.33
CA LEU A 15 20.26 -9.25 23.47
C LEU A 15 20.46 -8.26 22.29
N ILE A 16 21.66 -8.16 21.75
CA ILE A 16 21.98 -7.31 20.60
C ILE A 16 21.39 -7.92 19.30
N LEU A 17 21.32 -9.25 19.20
CA LEU A 17 20.79 -9.92 18.01
C LEU A 17 19.25 -9.83 17.92
N VAL A 18 18.55 -9.73 19.05
CA VAL A 18 17.07 -9.61 19.08
C VAL A 18 16.61 -8.18 18.77
N CYS A 19 17.44 -7.16 18.96
CA CYS A 19 17.10 -5.77 18.64
C CYS A 19 17.28 -5.39 17.16
N ALA A 20 17.68 -6.32 16.28
CA ALA A 20 18.05 -6.02 14.90
C ALA A 20 17.00 -6.42 13.86
N ILE A 21 15.80 -6.83 14.26
CA ILE A 21 14.71 -7.13 13.33
C ILE A 21 13.57 -6.13 13.59
N VAL A 22 13.88 -4.86 13.47
CA VAL A 22 12.85 -3.87 13.09
C VAL A 22 12.92 -3.81 11.57
N PRO A 23 11.85 -4.12 10.84
CA PRO A 23 11.84 -3.85 9.41
C PRO A 23 12.19 -2.36 9.23
N ALA A 24 13.29 -2.08 8.57
CA ALA A 24 13.64 -0.72 8.20
C ALA A 24 12.65 -0.32 7.11
N TYR A 25 11.51 0.27 7.49
CA TYR A 25 10.68 0.97 6.52
C TYR A 25 11.57 2.00 5.82
N SER A 26 11.50 2.05 4.50
CA SER A 26 12.28 3.01 3.74
C SER A 26 11.72 4.41 4.03
N ALA A 27 12.39 5.13 4.93
CA ALA A 27 12.04 6.50 5.29
C ALA A 27 12.13 7.48 4.10
N ASP A 28 12.54 6.97 2.93
CA ASP A 28 12.79 7.77 1.73
C ASP A 28 11.61 7.76 0.74
N VAL A 29 10.59 6.87 0.93
CA VAL A 29 9.41 6.85 0.07
C VAL A 29 8.48 8.01 0.41
N THR A 30 8.21 8.86 -0.58
CA THR A 30 7.25 9.96 -0.45
C THR A 30 5.87 9.50 -0.88
N VAL A 31 4.86 9.70 -0.02
CA VAL A 31 3.48 9.25 -0.24
C VAL A 31 2.52 10.43 -0.24
N GLY A 32 1.81 10.61 -1.35
CA GLY A 32 0.69 11.54 -1.47
C GLY A 32 -0.61 10.86 -1.05
N LEU A 33 -1.16 11.24 0.11
CA LEU A 33 -2.40 10.68 0.63
C LEU A 33 -3.59 11.36 -0.02
N LEU A 34 -4.24 10.69 -0.98
CA LEU A 34 -5.35 11.27 -1.76
C LEU A 34 -6.63 11.34 -0.94
N ALA A 35 -7.22 12.52 -0.83
CA ALA A 35 -8.48 12.76 -0.15
C ALA A 35 -9.43 13.64 -0.96
N GLY A 36 -10.72 13.30 -0.95
CA GLY A 36 -11.76 14.07 -1.61
C GLY A 36 -12.21 15.29 -0.79
N SER A 37 -11.88 15.36 0.48
CA SER A 37 -12.20 16.44 1.41
C SER A 37 -11.27 16.41 2.63
N ASN A 38 -11.32 17.47 3.46
CA ASN A 38 -10.61 17.50 4.73
C ASN A 38 -11.28 16.66 5.83
N ASN A 39 -12.49 16.18 5.60
CA ASN A 39 -13.22 15.33 6.54
C ASN A 39 -12.97 13.88 6.17
N LEU A 40 -12.02 13.27 6.84
CA LEU A 40 -11.75 11.84 6.75
C LEU A 40 -12.66 11.09 7.73
N GLY A 41 -13.01 9.85 7.40
CA GLY A 41 -13.59 8.92 8.35
C GLY A 41 -12.56 8.48 9.41
N GLU A 42 -13.02 8.00 10.56
CA GLU A 42 -12.14 7.58 11.66
C GLU A 42 -11.07 6.54 11.21
N VAL A 43 -11.47 5.58 10.37
CA VAL A 43 -10.58 4.54 9.86
C VAL A 43 -9.58 5.10 8.84
N GLU A 44 -10.00 6.05 8.02
CA GLU A 44 -9.15 6.73 7.05
C GLU A 44 -8.11 7.61 7.75
N GLU A 45 -8.55 8.36 8.78
CA GLU A 45 -7.66 9.18 9.59
C GLU A 45 -6.59 8.32 10.26
N ALA A 46 -6.98 7.21 10.90
CA ALA A 46 -6.05 6.28 11.53
C ALA A 46 -5.06 5.63 10.53
N ALA A 47 -5.51 5.33 9.30
CA ALA A 47 -4.63 4.81 8.24
C ALA A 47 -3.60 5.86 7.80
N TYR A 48 -4.04 7.11 7.68
CA TYR A 48 -3.15 8.20 7.26
C TYR A 48 -2.19 8.63 8.37
N GLU A 49 -2.62 8.61 9.64
CA GLU A 49 -1.72 8.80 10.79
C GLU A 49 -0.65 7.72 10.83
N TRP A 50 -1.03 6.45 10.64
CA TRP A 50 -0.06 5.37 10.53
C TRP A 50 0.94 5.60 9.39
N ALA A 51 0.49 6.07 8.23
CA ALA A 51 1.38 6.37 7.12
C ALA A 51 2.33 7.52 7.43
N ASP A 52 1.86 8.57 8.11
CA ASP A 52 2.67 9.73 8.50
C ASP A 52 3.76 9.35 9.51
N ASP A 53 3.49 8.37 10.36
CA ASP A 53 4.46 7.82 11.31
C ASP A 53 5.56 6.97 10.64
N ASN A 54 5.31 6.44 9.43
CA ASN A 54 6.20 5.45 8.79
C ASN A 54 6.81 5.92 7.46
N PHE A 55 6.27 6.96 6.81
CA PHE A 55 6.67 7.47 5.50
C PHE A 55 6.74 9.00 5.49
N GLN A 56 7.32 9.56 4.45
CA GLN A 56 7.21 11.00 4.17
C GLN A 56 5.88 11.29 3.48
N THR A 57 4.88 11.77 4.20
CA THR A 57 3.53 11.95 3.66
C THR A 57 3.11 13.39 3.47
N LYS A 58 2.14 13.60 2.58
CA LYS A 58 1.32 14.80 2.47
C LYS A 58 -0.09 14.43 2.06
N THR A 59 -1.09 14.96 2.76
CA THR A 59 -2.47 14.85 2.29
C THR A 59 -2.67 15.75 1.07
N LEU A 60 -3.20 15.17 0.00
CA LEU A 60 -3.53 15.81 -1.26
C LEU A 60 -5.04 15.89 -1.44
N LEU A 61 -5.57 17.07 -1.31
CA LEU A 61 -6.97 17.34 -1.67
C LEU A 61 -7.10 17.48 -3.17
N VAL A 62 -8.01 16.71 -3.74
CA VAL A 62 -8.27 16.71 -5.18
C VAL A 62 -9.55 17.48 -5.46
N ASP A 63 -9.54 18.34 -6.47
CA ASP A 63 -10.75 19.02 -6.97
C ASP A 63 -11.23 18.45 -8.32
N LYS A 64 -12.46 18.77 -8.72
CA LYS A 64 -13.06 18.28 -9.98
C LYS A 64 -12.35 18.73 -11.26
N SER A 65 -11.40 19.67 -11.15
CA SER A 65 -10.58 20.14 -12.26
C SER A 65 -9.25 19.39 -12.37
N GLY A 66 -9.03 18.37 -11.54
CA GLY A 66 -7.79 17.61 -11.51
C GLY A 66 -6.62 18.34 -10.84
N ASN A 67 -6.90 19.38 -10.05
CA ASN A 67 -5.85 20.05 -9.30
C ASN A 67 -5.67 19.40 -7.93
N PHE A 68 -4.42 19.32 -7.51
CA PHE A 68 -4.02 18.80 -6.21
C PHE A 68 -3.53 19.93 -5.31
N LYS A 69 -3.93 19.92 -4.05
CA LYS A 69 -3.55 20.91 -3.06
C LYS A 69 -3.26 20.23 -1.73
N SER A 70 -2.31 20.75 -0.96
CA SER A 70 -2.16 20.35 0.45
C SER A 70 -3.38 20.79 1.27
N ASN A 71 -3.53 20.26 2.49
CA ASN A 71 -4.54 20.73 3.46
C ASN A 71 -4.47 22.23 3.73
N GLY A 72 -3.29 22.84 3.58
CA GLY A 72 -3.08 24.30 3.67
C GLY A 72 -3.42 25.10 2.42
N GLY A 73 -3.95 24.44 1.37
CA GLY A 73 -4.33 25.08 0.11
C GLY A 73 -3.19 25.36 -0.88
N THR A 74 -1.96 24.95 -0.57
CA THR A 74 -0.82 25.08 -1.48
C THR A 74 -0.95 24.09 -2.62
N ALA A 75 -0.82 24.57 -3.87
CA ALA A 75 -0.83 23.71 -5.07
C ALA A 75 0.33 22.70 -5.00
N MET A 76 0.02 21.46 -5.32
CA MET A 76 0.97 20.33 -5.35
C MET A 76 0.91 19.67 -6.72
N GLN A 77 1.94 18.91 -7.05
CA GLN A 77 1.96 18.07 -8.24
C GLN A 77 2.04 16.60 -7.82
N PRO A 78 1.32 15.68 -8.48
CA PRO A 78 1.43 14.24 -8.22
C PRO A 78 2.87 13.75 -8.28
N GLU A 79 3.67 14.26 -9.19
CA GLU A 79 5.08 13.91 -9.43
C GLU A 79 6.01 14.32 -8.27
N ASN A 80 5.51 15.05 -7.27
CA ASN A 80 6.25 15.30 -6.04
C ASN A 80 6.28 14.07 -5.10
N PHE A 81 5.55 13.02 -5.45
CA PHE A 81 5.42 11.80 -4.65
C PHE A 81 5.80 10.58 -5.47
N ALA A 82 6.44 9.63 -4.83
CA ALA A 82 6.74 8.34 -5.45
C ALA A 82 5.49 7.45 -5.54
N VAL A 83 4.58 7.59 -4.55
CA VAL A 83 3.31 6.85 -4.50
C VAL A 83 2.16 7.81 -4.20
N LEU A 84 1.06 7.65 -4.92
CA LEU A 84 -0.23 8.19 -4.51
C LEU A 84 -1.04 7.07 -3.85
N TRP A 85 -1.46 7.28 -2.61
CA TRP A 85 -2.29 6.32 -1.88
C TRP A 85 -3.69 6.87 -1.66
N MET A 86 -4.70 6.12 -2.11
CA MET A 86 -6.10 6.37 -1.84
C MET A 86 -6.66 5.25 -0.96
N PHE A 87 -7.10 5.62 0.23
CA PHE A 87 -7.81 4.76 1.15
C PHE A 87 -9.20 5.37 1.40
N TYR A 88 -10.27 4.58 1.22
CA TYR A 88 -11.63 5.08 1.39
C TYR A 88 -12.56 3.95 1.84
N THR A 89 -13.38 4.20 2.85
CA THR A 89 -14.18 3.19 3.53
C THR A 89 -15.67 3.54 3.70
N GLU A 90 -16.04 4.80 3.43
CA GLU A 90 -17.34 5.33 3.84
C GLU A 90 -18.52 4.77 3.04
N THR A 91 -18.42 4.72 1.73
CA THR A 91 -19.53 4.32 0.85
C THR A 91 -19.03 3.61 -0.40
N ASN A 92 -19.97 2.93 -1.10
CA ASN A 92 -19.73 2.32 -2.41
C ASN A 92 -19.52 3.33 -3.54
N THR A 93 -19.81 4.60 -3.29
CA THR A 93 -19.66 5.67 -4.28
C THR A 93 -18.45 6.50 -3.89
N LEU A 94 -17.47 6.53 -4.77
CA LEU A 94 -16.28 7.36 -4.57
C LEU A 94 -16.66 8.85 -4.52
N PRO A 95 -15.91 9.67 -3.78
CA PRO A 95 -16.15 11.11 -3.75
C PRO A 95 -16.10 11.72 -5.14
N ASP A 96 -17.05 12.62 -5.43
CA ASP A 96 -17.23 13.29 -6.71
C ASP A 96 -15.93 13.81 -7.37
N PRO A 97 -14.96 14.41 -6.63
CA PRO A 97 -13.73 14.88 -7.25
C PRO A 97 -12.95 13.78 -7.97
N PHE A 98 -12.97 12.54 -7.47
CA PHE A 98 -12.27 11.41 -8.10
C PHE A 98 -12.97 10.90 -9.36
N LEU A 99 -14.29 11.11 -9.48
CA LEU A 99 -15.08 10.69 -10.64
C LEU A 99 -14.99 11.69 -11.81
N ALA A 100 -14.42 12.87 -11.59
CA ALA A 100 -14.25 13.86 -12.64
C ALA A 100 -13.18 13.44 -13.65
N ASP A 101 -13.47 13.59 -14.94
CA ASP A 101 -12.55 13.16 -16.02
C ASP A 101 -11.18 13.83 -15.95
N ALA A 102 -11.12 15.09 -15.52
CA ALA A 102 -9.86 15.80 -15.35
C ALA A 102 -8.98 15.16 -14.24
N THR A 103 -9.60 14.71 -13.15
CA THR A 103 -8.89 14.04 -12.05
C THR A 103 -8.43 12.65 -12.48
N LYS A 104 -9.32 11.89 -13.12
CA LYS A 104 -8.98 10.55 -13.65
C LYS A 104 -7.79 10.65 -14.61
N LYS A 105 -7.85 11.62 -15.51
CA LYS A 105 -6.75 11.86 -16.45
C LYS A 105 -5.46 12.25 -15.74
N ALA A 106 -5.49 13.12 -14.75
CA ALA A 106 -4.29 13.55 -14.04
C ALA A 106 -3.63 12.39 -13.28
N ILE A 107 -4.43 11.48 -12.68
CA ILE A 107 -3.92 10.28 -12.01
C ILE A 107 -3.34 9.28 -13.03
N LEU A 108 -4.01 9.07 -14.17
CA LEU A 108 -3.49 8.21 -15.23
C LEU A 108 -2.19 8.76 -15.83
N ASP A 109 -2.14 10.04 -16.18
CA ASP A 109 -0.93 10.68 -16.72
C ASP A 109 0.26 10.48 -15.73
N TYR A 110 0.00 10.57 -14.42
CA TYR A 110 1.01 10.32 -13.38
C TYR A 110 1.50 8.87 -13.38
N VAL A 111 0.60 7.88 -13.46
CA VAL A 111 0.98 6.47 -13.49
C VAL A 111 1.72 6.15 -14.78
N GLU A 112 1.20 6.58 -15.94
CA GLU A 112 1.82 6.37 -17.24
C GLU A 112 3.26 6.92 -17.31
N ALA A 113 3.52 8.01 -16.56
CA ALA A 113 4.85 8.61 -16.44
C ALA A 113 5.77 7.91 -15.41
N GLY A 114 5.37 6.78 -14.84
CA GLY A 114 6.17 5.99 -13.93
C GLY A 114 5.85 6.17 -12.45
N GLY A 115 4.70 6.75 -12.10
CA GLY A 115 4.24 6.87 -10.72
C GLY A 115 3.59 5.59 -10.18
N GLY A 116 3.65 5.38 -8.87
CA GLY A 116 2.95 4.29 -8.19
C GLY A 116 1.60 4.75 -7.65
N VAL A 117 0.53 3.96 -7.83
CA VAL A 117 -0.76 4.23 -7.20
C VAL A 117 -1.20 3.03 -6.37
N PHE A 118 -1.56 3.29 -5.11
CA PHE A 118 -2.12 2.29 -4.22
C PHE A 118 -3.60 2.60 -3.95
N LEU A 119 -4.48 1.66 -4.31
CA LEU A 119 -5.93 1.74 -4.12
C LEU A 119 -6.35 0.71 -3.08
N SER A 120 -6.73 1.17 -1.89
CA SER A 120 -7.06 0.24 -0.80
C SER A 120 -8.47 0.41 -0.25
N ALA A 121 -9.01 -0.65 0.33
CA ALA A 121 -10.39 -0.76 0.80
C ALA A 121 -11.43 -0.66 -0.33
N LEU A 122 -12.45 0.18 -0.21
CA LEU A 122 -13.51 0.30 -1.21
C LEU A 122 -13.09 0.99 -2.51
N VAL A 123 -11.86 1.53 -2.55
CA VAL A 123 -11.31 2.24 -3.73
C VAL A 123 -10.86 1.31 -4.85
N LEU A 124 -10.73 0.03 -4.60
CA LEU A 124 -10.34 -0.97 -5.60
C LEU A 124 -11.08 -0.80 -6.94
N ARG A 125 -12.36 -0.46 -6.91
CA ARG A 125 -13.17 -0.15 -8.08
C ARG A 125 -12.61 0.98 -8.95
N TYR A 126 -11.75 1.85 -8.42
CA TYR A 126 -11.27 3.02 -9.16
C TYR A 126 -10.50 2.65 -10.45
N VAL A 127 -9.93 1.45 -10.53
CA VAL A 127 -9.30 0.95 -11.76
C VAL A 127 -10.26 0.94 -12.96
N PHE A 128 -11.57 0.70 -12.72
CA PHE A 128 -12.62 0.78 -13.75
C PHE A 128 -12.91 2.22 -14.15
N GLU A 129 -13.01 3.10 -13.15
CA GLU A 129 -13.24 4.52 -13.42
C GLU A 129 -12.06 5.16 -14.17
N LEU A 130 -10.86 4.63 -13.96
CA LEU A 130 -9.66 5.00 -14.71
C LEU A 130 -9.61 4.37 -16.10
N GLY A 131 -10.40 3.34 -16.39
CA GLY A 131 -10.36 2.59 -17.64
C GLY A 131 -9.12 1.68 -17.76
N VAL A 132 -8.55 1.27 -16.64
CA VAL A 132 -7.39 0.37 -16.58
C VAL A 132 -7.80 -1.10 -16.65
N ASP A 133 -8.99 -1.42 -16.17
CA ASP A 133 -9.55 -2.76 -16.20
C ASP A 133 -11.03 -2.70 -16.64
N ASP A 134 -11.43 -3.56 -17.55
CA ASP A 134 -12.83 -3.78 -17.97
C ASP A 134 -13.23 -5.27 -17.96
N GLY A 135 -12.32 -6.15 -17.56
CA GLY A 135 -12.48 -7.60 -17.61
C GLY A 135 -13.35 -8.18 -16.49
N ALA A 136 -13.29 -7.62 -15.30
CA ALA A 136 -14.03 -8.11 -14.14
C ALA A 136 -14.83 -6.99 -13.46
N ASP A 137 -16.09 -7.26 -13.10
CA ASP A 137 -16.91 -6.31 -12.34
C ASP A 137 -16.55 -6.36 -10.85
N PRO A 138 -15.98 -5.28 -10.26
CA PRO A 138 -15.63 -5.26 -8.87
C PRO A 138 -16.89 -5.17 -7.99
N ARG A 139 -16.96 -6.02 -7.01
CA ARG A 139 -17.92 -5.86 -5.92
C ARG A 139 -17.34 -4.87 -4.90
N VAL A 140 -18.03 -3.76 -4.78
CA VAL A 140 -17.60 -2.63 -3.96
C VAL A 140 -17.94 -2.82 -2.49
N PHE A 141 -18.67 -3.86 -2.14
CA PHE A 141 -19.16 -4.03 -0.78
C PHE A 141 -19.54 -5.48 -0.49
N GLN A 142 -18.89 -6.06 0.49
CA GLN A 142 -19.38 -7.28 1.11
C GLN A 142 -19.24 -7.17 2.62
N PRO A 143 -20.35 -7.02 3.36
CA PRO A 143 -20.32 -7.12 4.80
C PRO A 143 -19.87 -8.52 5.17
N LEU A 144 -18.87 -8.64 6.00
CA LEU A 144 -18.30 -9.89 6.47
C LEU A 144 -19.14 -10.52 7.59
N GLY A 145 -20.35 -10.00 7.84
CA GLY A 145 -21.21 -10.39 8.94
C GLY A 145 -21.28 -11.90 9.16
N LYS A 146 -20.92 -12.39 10.34
CA LYS A 146 -20.94 -13.77 10.85
C LYS A 146 -19.98 -14.78 10.18
N GLU A 147 -19.06 -14.37 9.33
CA GLU A 147 -18.02 -15.29 8.87
C GLU A 147 -16.91 -15.44 9.93
N PRO A 148 -16.17 -16.56 9.90
CA PRO A 148 -15.14 -16.80 10.91
C PRO A 148 -14.04 -15.72 10.90
N PRO A 149 -13.34 -15.57 12.03
CA PRO A 149 -12.46 -14.44 12.32
C PRO A 149 -11.20 -14.33 11.45
N GLU A 150 -11.07 -15.06 10.38
CA GLU A 150 -9.81 -15.17 9.67
C GLU A 150 -10.00 -14.77 8.21
N ILE A 151 -9.98 -13.47 7.95
CA ILE A 151 -10.05 -12.93 6.59
C ILE A 151 -8.71 -12.31 6.21
N GLY A 152 -8.23 -12.71 5.05
CA GLY A 152 -6.96 -12.28 4.55
C GLY A 152 -6.80 -12.62 3.07
N VAL A 153 -5.58 -12.74 2.65
CA VAL A 153 -5.18 -13.10 1.30
C VAL A 153 -4.40 -14.41 1.28
N ILE A 154 -4.66 -15.21 0.27
CA ILE A 154 -3.86 -16.38 -0.09
C ILE A 154 -2.98 -15.94 -1.25
N PRO A 155 -1.64 -15.90 -1.09
CA PRO A 155 -0.74 -15.56 -2.18
C PRO A 155 -0.90 -16.52 -3.35
N THR A 156 -1.07 -16.00 -4.56
CA THR A 156 -1.10 -16.78 -5.80
C THR A 156 0.30 -17.27 -6.18
N ALA A 157 0.43 -17.99 -7.28
CA ALA A 157 1.74 -18.37 -7.81
C ALA A 157 2.62 -17.14 -8.12
N ASP A 158 2.01 -16.08 -8.67
CA ASP A 158 2.69 -14.81 -8.96
C ASP A 158 2.98 -14.02 -7.68
N GLY A 159 2.04 -14.02 -6.73
CA GLY A 159 2.21 -13.33 -5.45
C GLY A 159 3.27 -13.93 -4.53
N LYS A 160 3.49 -15.26 -4.53
CA LYS A 160 4.40 -15.93 -3.59
C LYS A 160 5.83 -15.42 -3.59
N ASN A 161 6.30 -14.91 -4.72
CA ASN A 161 7.65 -14.36 -4.86
C ASN A 161 7.65 -12.84 -5.04
N HIS A 162 6.48 -12.21 -4.96
CA HIS A 162 6.35 -10.78 -5.14
C HIS A 162 6.84 -10.01 -3.90
N PRO A 163 7.57 -8.90 -4.05
CA PRO A 163 8.10 -8.12 -2.92
C PRO A 163 7.04 -7.66 -1.91
N VAL A 164 5.80 -7.48 -2.32
CA VAL A 164 4.70 -7.11 -1.41
C VAL A 164 4.46 -8.14 -0.30
N PHE A 165 4.89 -9.39 -0.48
CA PHE A 165 4.80 -10.43 0.54
C PHE A 165 6.13 -10.66 1.29
N GLU A 166 7.10 -9.76 1.18
CA GLU A 166 8.34 -9.87 1.94
C GLU A 166 8.05 -9.93 3.45
N GLY A 167 8.71 -10.89 4.11
CA GLY A 167 8.52 -11.14 5.55
C GLY A 167 7.33 -12.04 5.92
N PHE A 168 6.49 -12.43 4.95
CA PHE A 168 5.38 -13.37 5.17
C PHE A 168 5.73 -14.80 4.75
N ASP A 169 5.15 -15.79 5.44
CA ASP A 169 5.13 -17.17 4.96
C ASP A 169 4.07 -17.32 3.86
N THR A 170 4.51 -17.27 2.61
CA THR A 170 3.61 -17.35 1.45
C THR A 170 3.08 -18.77 1.16
N SER A 171 3.43 -19.77 1.96
CA SER A 171 2.82 -21.10 1.91
C SER A 171 1.47 -21.16 2.62
N GLU A 172 1.19 -20.21 3.51
CA GLU A 172 -0.01 -20.10 4.32
C GLU A 172 -0.79 -18.82 3.98
N PRO A 173 -2.08 -18.74 4.34
CA PRO A 173 -2.85 -17.51 4.23
C PRO A 173 -2.28 -16.40 5.13
N VAL A 174 -2.24 -15.18 4.63
CA VAL A 174 -1.93 -13.97 5.42
C VAL A 174 -3.24 -13.37 5.92
N PHE A 175 -3.53 -13.54 7.21
CA PHE A 175 -4.75 -13.00 7.81
C PHE A 175 -4.60 -11.52 8.12
N LEU A 176 -5.57 -10.72 7.69
CA LEU A 176 -5.53 -9.25 7.74
C LEU A 176 -6.64 -8.66 8.62
N THR A 177 -7.52 -9.50 9.18
CA THR A 177 -8.69 -9.08 9.91
C THR A 177 -9.12 -10.15 10.92
N SER A 178 -9.29 -9.74 12.18
CA SER A 178 -9.74 -10.59 13.29
C SER A 178 -11.25 -10.75 13.41
N MET A 179 -12.06 -10.15 12.59
CA MET A 179 -13.49 -10.36 12.44
C MET A 179 -14.44 -10.10 13.60
N ALA A 180 -14.00 -9.59 14.69
CA ALA A 180 -14.92 -9.20 15.76
C ALA A 180 -15.75 -7.95 15.41
N GLN A 181 -15.52 -7.35 14.23
CA GLN A 181 -16.06 -6.05 13.89
C GLN A 181 -16.62 -6.03 12.45
N ASP A 182 -17.39 -5.00 12.16
CA ASP A 182 -18.03 -4.71 10.87
C ASP A 182 -17.01 -4.43 9.76
N GLY A 183 -16.16 -5.42 9.46
CA GLY A 183 -15.18 -5.35 8.40
C GLY A 183 -15.81 -5.51 7.02
N PHE A 184 -15.24 -4.84 6.04
CA PHE A 184 -15.64 -4.92 4.63
C PHE A 184 -14.44 -5.36 3.79
N THR A 185 -14.73 -6.05 2.71
CA THR A 185 -13.75 -6.36 1.67
C THR A 185 -14.33 -5.97 0.33
N ALA A 186 -13.66 -5.10 -0.39
CA ALA A 186 -13.88 -4.93 -1.81
C ALA A 186 -13.07 -5.99 -2.56
N ASP A 187 -13.63 -6.56 -3.60
CA ASP A 187 -12.95 -7.58 -4.39
C ASP A 187 -13.47 -7.62 -5.82
N PHE A 188 -12.63 -8.09 -6.74
CA PHE A 188 -13.09 -8.55 -8.04
C PHE A 188 -13.66 -9.94 -7.86
N PHE A 189 -14.97 -10.04 -7.92
CA PHE A 189 -15.63 -11.31 -7.85
C PHE A 189 -16.01 -11.78 -9.22
N ASN A 190 -15.51 -12.94 -9.54
CA ASN A 190 -15.65 -13.42 -10.87
C ASN A 190 -16.64 -14.55 -10.99
N PHE A 191 -17.66 -14.35 -11.83
CA PHE A 191 -18.48 -15.41 -12.41
C PHE A 191 -18.10 -15.69 -13.88
N GLY A 192 -17.06 -15.09 -14.43
CA GLY A 192 -16.77 -15.25 -15.85
C GLY A 192 -15.43 -14.74 -16.37
N ALA A 193 -14.82 -13.71 -15.76
CA ALA A 193 -13.53 -13.17 -16.19
C ALA A 193 -12.67 -12.77 -14.98
N ASP A 194 -11.40 -13.04 -14.98
CA ASP A 194 -10.45 -12.52 -14.01
C ASP A 194 -10.15 -11.05 -14.31
N PRO A 195 -9.68 -10.24 -13.33
CA PRO A 195 -9.13 -8.93 -13.61
C PRO A 195 -7.97 -9.03 -14.61
N GLU A 196 -7.77 -7.98 -15.40
CA GLU A 196 -6.73 -7.93 -16.43
C GLU A 196 -5.31 -7.82 -15.84
N GLY A 197 -5.20 -7.36 -14.59
CA GLY A 197 -3.94 -7.28 -13.88
C GLY A 197 -3.42 -8.61 -13.36
N THR A 198 -2.20 -8.61 -12.85
CA THR A 198 -1.58 -9.76 -12.17
C THR A 198 -2.21 -9.96 -10.80
N ILE A 199 -2.85 -11.10 -10.59
CA ILE A 199 -3.50 -11.43 -9.31
C ILE A 199 -2.44 -11.86 -8.30
N LEU A 200 -2.12 -10.99 -7.33
CA LEU A 200 -1.15 -11.25 -6.28
C LEU A 200 -1.72 -12.11 -5.15
N GLY A 201 -3.01 -11.95 -4.85
CA GLY A 201 -3.66 -12.71 -3.79
C GLY A 201 -5.15 -12.89 -4.00
N THR A 202 -5.67 -14.05 -3.60
CA THR A 202 -7.10 -14.34 -3.53
C THR A 202 -7.59 -14.24 -2.09
N LYS A 203 -8.87 -13.91 -1.90
CA LYS A 203 -9.47 -13.79 -0.57
C LYS A 203 -9.58 -15.15 0.12
N THR A 204 -9.24 -15.21 1.40
CA THR A 204 -9.59 -16.35 2.25
C THR A 204 -11.09 -16.38 2.50
N ARG A 205 -11.65 -17.57 2.60
CA ARG A 205 -12.96 -17.80 3.21
C ARG A 205 -12.78 -18.69 4.43
N GLY A 206 -13.76 -18.68 5.32
CA GLY A 206 -13.72 -19.46 6.56
C GLY A 206 -13.13 -20.85 6.39
N GLY A 207 -12.09 -21.16 7.14
CA GLY A 207 -11.32 -22.39 7.04
C GLY A 207 -10.15 -22.36 6.04
N GLY A 208 -9.78 -21.19 5.52
CA GLY A 208 -8.58 -21.02 4.67
C GLY A 208 -8.75 -21.47 3.21
N ALA A 209 -9.95 -21.91 2.80
CA ALA A 209 -10.19 -22.22 1.41
C ALA A 209 -10.34 -20.93 0.60
N GLY A 210 -9.57 -20.77 -0.46
CA GLY A 210 -9.68 -19.63 -1.36
C GLY A 210 -11.06 -19.57 -2.01
N GLY A 211 -11.68 -18.39 -1.99
CA GLY A 211 -12.84 -18.06 -2.81
C GLY A 211 -12.42 -17.68 -4.22
N GLY A 212 -13.40 -17.37 -5.06
CA GLY A 212 -13.14 -16.80 -6.39
C GLY A 212 -12.84 -15.29 -6.37
N GLU A 213 -12.69 -14.69 -5.20
CA GLU A 213 -12.50 -13.26 -5.02
C GLU A 213 -11.01 -12.88 -5.15
N ARG A 214 -10.74 -11.75 -5.80
CA ARG A 214 -9.41 -11.21 -6.07
C ARG A 214 -9.29 -9.80 -5.51
N PRO A 215 -9.00 -9.64 -4.22
CA PRO A 215 -8.85 -8.32 -3.61
C PRO A 215 -7.50 -7.68 -3.86
N PHE A 216 -6.50 -8.45 -4.30
CA PHE A 216 -5.12 -8.02 -4.39
C PHE A 216 -4.58 -8.26 -5.80
N VAL A 217 -4.48 -7.16 -6.57
CA VAL A 217 -4.13 -7.19 -8.00
C VAL A 217 -3.15 -6.05 -8.30
N GLU A 218 -2.18 -6.32 -9.16
CA GLU A 218 -1.27 -5.34 -9.73
C GLU A 218 -1.58 -5.12 -11.20
N TYR A 219 -1.55 -3.86 -11.61
CA TYR A 219 -1.71 -3.42 -13.00
C TYR A 219 -0.47 -2.63 -13.42
N GLU A 220 0.18 -3.06 -14.48
CA GLU A 220 1.21 -2.26 -15.16
C GLU A 220 0.53 -1.25 -16.08
N VAL A 221 0.83 0.03 -15.93
CA VAL A 221 0.22 1.13 -16.71
C VAL A 221 1.31 2.09 -17.17
N GLY A 222 1.65 2.07 -18.45
CA GLY A 222 2.77 2.84 -18.98
C GLY A 222 4.10 2.42 -18.34
N ASP A 223 4.79 3.36 -17.71
CA ASP A 223 6.05 3.11 -16.99
C ASP A 223 5.83 2.92 -15.47
N GLY A 224 4.59 2.99 -14.99
CA GLY A 224 4.23 2.87 -13.57
C GLY A 224 3.30 1.70 -13.28
N ALA A 225 2.79 1.65 -12.05
CA ALA A 225 1.92 0.57 -11.60
C ALA A 225 0.80 1.05 -10.68
N ILE A 226 -0.32 0.33 -10.72
CA ILE A 226 -1.42 0.46 -9.76
C ILE A 226 -1.54 -0.86 -9.00
N ILE A 227 -1.55 -0.81 -7.68
CA ILE A 227 -1.87 -1.98 -6.84
C ILE A 227 -3.19 -1.73 -6.12
N THR A 228 -4.06 -2.74 -6.12
CA THR A 228 -5.30 -2.75 -5.35
C THR A 228 -5.19 -3.69 -4.16
N LEU A 229 -5.75 -3.31 -2.99
CA LEU A 229 -5.94 -4.21 -1.85
C LEU A 229 -7.30 -3.92 -1.20
N GLY A 230 -8.28 -4.75 -1.46
CA GLY A 230 -9.67 -4.50 -1.09
C GLY A 230 -10.00 -4.71 0.39
N HIS A 231 -9.02 -5.03 1.23
CA HIS A 231 -9.26 -5.23 2.66
C HIS A 231 -9.33 -3.90 3.39
N HIS A 232 -10.36 -3.76 4.18
CA HIS A 232 -10.52 -2.67 5.12
C HIS A 232 -11.27 -3.15 6.35
N ASN A 233 -11.03 -2.53 7.46
CA ASN A 233 -11.82 -2.54 8.69
C ASN A 233 -11.14 -1.66 9.71
N GLY A 234 -11.67 -1.58 10.93
CA GLY A 234 -11.08 -0.81 12.03
C GLY A 234 -9.71 -1.29 12.52
N VAL A 235 -8.97 -2.04 11.72
CA VAL A 235 -7.67 -2.66 12.10
C VAL A 235 -6.60 -1.61 12.32
N TYR A 236 -6.69 -0.46 11.67
CA TYR A 236 -5.78 0.64 11.95
C TYR A 236 -5.98 1.22 13.36
N THR A 237 -7.21 1.14 13.88
CA THR A 237 -7.53 1.53 15.26
C THR A 237 -7.19 0.43 16.26
N ASP A 238 -7.19 -0.85 15.85
CA ASP A 238 -6.74 -1.99 16.65
C ASP A 238 -5.29 -2.39 16.32
N ALA A 239 -4.37 -1.54 16.74
CA ALA A 239 -2.94 -1.69 16.47
C ALA A 239 -2.26 -2.91 17.13
N LYS A 240 -2.98 -3.69 17.94
CA LYS A 240 -2.40 -4.73 18.81
C LYS A 240 -2.70 -6.16 18.37
N SER A 241 -3.61 -6.35 17.41
CA SER A 241 -3.87 -7.69 16.89
C SER A 241 -2.80 -8.11 15.89
N GLU A 242 -2.54 -9.41 15.78
CA GLU A 242 -1.63 -9.98 14.80
C GLU A 242 -2.08 -9.65 13.37
N GLU A 243 -3.38 -9.74 13.11
CA GLU A 243 -3.98 -9.42 11.81
C GLU A 243 -3.82 -7.92 11.46
N GLY A 244 -3.93 -7.05 12.46
CA GLY A 244 -3.68 -5.62 12.27
C GLY A 244 -2.23 -5.32 11.96
N GLU A 245 -1.30 -6.02 12.60
CA GLU A 245 0.13 -5.95 12.29
C GLU A 245 0.40 -6.46 10.88
N ASN A 246 -0.18 -7.60 10.50
CA ASN A 246 -0.06 -8.16 9.15
C ASN A 246 -0.58 -7.19 8.09
N LEU A 247 -1.74 -6.56 8.31
CA LEU A 247 -2.28 -5.58 7.37
C LEU A 247 -1.31 -4.40 7.19
N ARG A 248 -0.82 -3.82 8.28
CA ARG A 248 0.13 -2.70 8.22
C ARG A 248 1.43 -3.08 7.52
N ASN A 249 1.98 -4.27 7.80
CA ASN A 249 3.18 -4.76 7.16
C ASN A 249 2.96 -4.97 5.65
N LEU A 250 1.82 -5.56 5.26
CA LEU A 250 1.50 -5.75 3.85
C LEU A 250 1.34 -4.41 3.12
N MET A 251 0.66 -3.44 3.74
CA MET A 251 0.51 -2.11 3.17
C MET A 251 1.83 -1.37 3.07
N ALA A 252 2.71 -1.50 4.07
CA ALA A 252 4.05 -0.95 4.01
C ALA A 252 4.87 -1.56 2.86
N ASN A 253 4.80 -2.87 2.68
CA ASN A 253 5.47 -3.53 1.55
C ASN A 253 4.95 -3.03 0.20
N VAL A 254 3.62 -2.81 0.06
CA VAL A 254 3.04 -2.24 -1.16
C VAL A 254 3.57 -0.83 -1.42
N LEU A 255 3.57 0.04 -0.41
CA LEU A 255 4.05 1.41 -0.54
C LEU A 255 5.53 1.47 -0.87
N ASN A 256 6.35 0.63 -0.22
CA ASN A 256 7.77 0.52 -0.53
C ASN A 256 8.01 0.01 -1.95
N TYR A 257 7.35 -1.08 -2.34
CA TYR A 257 7.49 -1.64 -3.67
C TYR A 257 7.13 -0.63 -4.77
N LEU A 258 5.97 0.01 -4.66
CA LEU A 258 5.54 1.04 -5.62
C LEU A 258 6.49 2.25 -5.60
N GLY A 259 6.94 2.66 -4.41
CA GLY A 259 7.84 3.78 -4.25
C GLY A 259 9.21 3.54 -4.89
N GLU A 260 9.84 2.41 -4.59
CA GLU A 260 11.16 2.06 -5.09
C GLU A 260 11.19 1.85 -6.62
N ASN A 261 10.06 1.44 -7.21
CA ASN A 261 9.90 1.28 -8.66
C ASN A 261 9.40 2.56 -9.35
N SER A 262 9.06 3.61 -8.61
CA SER A 262 8.56 4.85 -9.18
C SER A 262 9.68 5.68 -9.82
N ALA A 263 9.39 6.25 -11.00
CA ALA A 263 10.27 7.23 -11.64
C ALA A 263 10.41 8.52 -10.81
N PHE A 264 9.49 8.76 -9.88
CA PHE A 264 9.47 9.92 -8.97
C PHE A 264 10.08 9.63 -7.59
N PHE A 265 10.69 8.46 -7.43
CA PHE A 265 11.44 8.15 -6.23
C PHE A 265 12.63 9.10 -6.12
N ALA A 266 12.55 10.04 -5.19
CA ALA A 266 13.63 10.96 -4.92
C ALA A 266 14.81 10.20 -4.31
N VAL A 267 15.75 9.80 -5.13
CA VAL A 267 17.07 9.41 -4.64
C VAL A 267 17.73 10.69 -4.14
N GLU A 268 17.46 11.08 -2.89
CA GLU A 268 18.27 12.12 -2.23
C GLU A 268 19.75 11.71 -2.34
N PRO A 269 20.63 12.57 -2.86
CA PRO A 269 22.05 12.24 -2.99
C PRO A 269 22.79 12.26 -1.64
N SER A 270 22.07 12.20 -0.52
CA SER A 270 22.64 12.15 0.83
C SER A 270 23.32 10.79 1.08
N GLY A 271 24.48 10.64 0.50
CA GLY A 271 25.33 9.45 0.65
C GLY A 271 26.11 9.05 -0.59
N LYS A 272 25.71 9.46 -1.77
CA LYS A 272 26.59 9.42 -2.95
C LYS A 272 27.49 10.65 -2.87
N LEU A 273 28.74 10.47 -2.39
CA LEU A 273 29.81 11.39 -2.75
C LEU A 273 29.65 11.69 -4.25
N ALA A 274 29.26 12.92 -4.57
CA ALA A 274 29.30 13.44 -5.92
C ALA A 274 30.77 13.47 -6.32
N THR A 275 31.33 12.31 -6.62
CA THR A 275 32.54 12.20 -7.41
C THR A 275 32.13 12.63 -8.80
N THR A 276 31.97 13.95 -8.95
CA THR A 276 31.90 14.53 -10.28
C THR A 276 33.17 14.11 -11.00
N TRP A 277 33.02 13.53 -12.18
CA TRP A 277 34.15 13.21 -13.06
C TRP A 277 35.09 14.41 -13.28
N GLY A 278 34.66 15.61 -12.86
CA GLY A 278 35.46 16.82 -12.80
C GLY A 278 36.56 16.79 -11.72
N ASP A 279 36.28 16.26 -10.55
CA ASP A 279 37.22 16.22 -9.43
C ASP A 279 38.30 15.16 -9.61
N LEU A 280 37.96 14.03 -10.28
CA LEU A 280 38.94 13.02 -10.64
C LEU A 280 39.96 13.50 -11.70
N LYS A 281 39.56 14.41 -12.60
CA LYS A 281 40.49 15.03 -13.56
C LYS A 281 41.38 16.09 -12.94
N ALA A 282 40.99 16.69 -11.84
CA ALA A 282 41.82 17.70 -11.13
C ALA A 282 42.98 17.06 -10.32
N LEU A 283 42.83 15.79 -9.93
CA LEU A 283 43.85 15.03 -9.19
C LEU A 283 44.90 14.32 -10.06
N SER A 284 44.73 14.36 -11.38
CA SER A 284 45.63 13.72 -12.36
C SER A 284 46.55 14.70 -13.13
N ARG A 285 46.70 15.92 -12.64
CA ARG A 285 47.64 16.92 -13.18
C ARG A 285 48.72 17.31 -12.20
#